data_0eadf4e90edbc9f7268cad8cf69ddbd6
#
_entry.id   0eadf4e90edbc9f7268cad8cf69ddbd6
#
_cell.length_a   1.000
_cell.length_b   1.000
_cell.length_c   1.000
_cell.angle_alpha   90.00
_cell.angle_beta   90.00
_cell.angle_gamma   90.00
#
_symmetry.space_group_name_H-M   'P 1'
#
loop_
_entity.id
_entity.type
_entity.pdbx_description
1 polymer ?
#
loop_
_entity_poly.entity_id
_entity_poly.type
_entity_poly.pdbx_seq_one_letter_code
_entity_poly.pdbx_strand_id
1 'polypeptide(L)'
;MSHLDEDRDSPLWRHWLKLLSDGRQLTRFDGRGFGLSERDSPALSFEGLVADLEAVADAAGIARFPILGFCHGGPLAIAYAARHPDRVSALVLCGTYAQGRAVRNPTPQDAAERQLLLNLIELGWGQDSPAYRQVFATRAIPDATAEALASYCAIQRASATPGQAQRLTQLFWHIDVSDLLDKLRCPVLVLHARRDDLVPFSQGQLLAQRIHGARFVPLDSANHDLQADEPAWPVLADAVQTFLGEHGGQPAPRDGRDLAALTPREREVLEHIARGLDNEEIAAALFMSEKTVRNHVSAIFAKLDFTNRGRLIVWARDAGLGRQHRD
;
A
#
# COMPACT_ATOMS: atom_id res chain seq x y z
N MET A 1 -7.48 -2.88 -5.18
CA MET A 1 -7.04 -1.80 -6.07
C MET A 1 -6.81 -0.59 -5.20
N SER A 2 -5.80 0.21 -5.47
CA SER A 2 -5.39 1.39 -4.70
C SER A 2 -5.31 2.62 -5.60
N HIS A 3 -5.18 3.78 -4.99
CA HIS A 3 -4.83 5.02 -5.66
C HIS A 3 -4.01 5.87 -4.70
N LEU A 4 -2.72 6.03 -4.96
CA LEU A 4 -1.77 6.61 -4.00
C LEU A 4 -2.19 7.98 -3.45
N ASP A 5 -2.76 8.84 -4.30
CA ASP A 5 -3.20 10.18 -3.87
C ASP A 5 -4.50 10.12 -3.06
N GLU A 6 -5.50 9.34 -3.51
CA GLU A 6 -6.77 9.20 -2.81
C GLU A 6 -6.62 8.51 -1.44
N ASP A 7 -5.75 7.50 -1.36
CA ASP A 7 -5.53 6.76 -0.12
C ASP A 7 -4.94 7.64 1.00
N ARG A 8 -4.13 8.66 0.64
CA ARG A 8 -3.38 9.47 1.60
C ARG A 8 -4.28 10.14 2.64
N ASP A 9 -5.33 10.78 2.16
CA ASP A 9 -6.24 11.58 2.99
C ASP A 9 -7.54 10.84 3.33
N SER A 10 -7.68 9.62 2.80
CA SER A 10 -8.86 8.78 3.01
C SER A 10 -9.02 8.37 4.48
N PRO A 11 -10.23 8.45 5.05
CA PRO A 11 -10.53 7.91 6.36
C PRO A 11 -10.29 6.40 6.46
N LEU A 12 -10.31 5.69 5.30
CA LEU A 12 -10.05 4.24 5.23
C LEU A 12 -8.57 3.89 5.39
N TRP A 13 -7.65 4.74 4.92
CA TRP A 13 -6.24 4.38 4.82
C TRP A 13 -5.30 5.24 5.64
N ARG A 14 -5.65 6.48 6.01
CA ARG A 14 -4.77 7.39 6.73
C ARG A 14 -4.20 6.81 8.03
N HIS A 15 -5.00 6.02 8.77
CA HIS A 15 -4.56 5.38 10.01
C HIS A 15 -3.61 4.19 9.75
N TRP A 16 -3.84 3.42 8.69
CA TRP A 16 -2.91 2.40 8.21
C TRP A 16 -1.57 3.00 7.80
N LEU A 17 -1.60 4.09 7.01
CA LEU A 17 -0.40 4.76 6.56
C LEU A 17 0.40 5.30 7.73
N LYS A 18 -0.28 5.89 8.73
CA LYS A 18 0.34 6.35 9.96
C LYS A 18 0.99 5.19 10.73
N LEU A 19 0.28 4.07 10.91
CA LEU A 19 0.79 2.87 11.57
C LEU A 19 2.06 2.34 10.89
N LEU A 20 2.02 2.21 9.57
CA LEU A 20 3.10 1.57 8.80
C LEU A 20 4.32 2.49 8.61
N SER A 21 4.14 3.81 8.65
CA SER A 21 5.23 4.79 8.56
C SER A 21 5.81 5.21 9.90
N ASP A 22 5.27 4.73 11.01
CA ASP A 22 5.74 5.09 12.34
C ASP A 22 7.13 4.51 12.61
N GLY A 23 8.14 5.39 12.63
CA GLY A 23 9.54 5.04 12.80
C GLY A 23 10.17 4.27 11.62
N ARG A 24 9.49 4.19 10.45
CA ARG A 24 9.95 3.45 9.26
C ARG A 24 9.72 4.22 7.98
N GLN A 25 10.52 3.95 6.96
CA GLN A 25 10.22 4.37 5.60
C GLN A 25 9.16 3.43 5.02
N LEU A 26 8.04 3.99 4.53
CA LEU A 26 6.99 3.26 3.85
C LEU A 26 7.10 3.49 2.34
N THR A 27 7.29 2.43 1.57
CA THR A 27 7.22 2.45 0.11
C THR A 27 5.90 1.85 -0.33
N ARG A 28 5.15 2.56 -1.17
CA ARG A 28 3.87 2.14 -1.75
C ARG A 28 3.88 2.37 -3.25
N PHE A 29 3.12 1.57 -3.96
CA PHE A 29 2.92 1.73 -5.40
C PHE A 29 1.53 1.28 -5.82
N ASP A 30 1.03 1.84 -6.91
CA ASP A 30 -0.11 1.30 -7.63
C ASP A 30 0.42 0.31 -8.67
N GLY A 31 -0.11 -0.91 -8.69
CA GLY A 31 0.27 -1.91 -9.67
C GLY A 31 -0.28 -1.56 -11.06
N ARG A 32 0.27 -2.19 -12.10
CA ARG A 32 -0.25 -2.03 -13.46
C ARG A 32 -1.74 -2.33 -13.53
N GLY A 33 -2.47 -1.55 -14.31
CA GLY A 33 -3.90 -1.69 -14.50
C GLY A 33 -4.76 -0.87 -13.53
N PHE A 34 -4.18 -0.17 -12.53
CA PHE A 34 -4.95 0.67 -11.60
C PHE A 34 -4.16 1.85 -11.03
N GLY A 35 -4.88 2.76 -10.39
CA GLY A 35 -4.35 3.94 -9.72
C GLY A 35 -3.66 4.91 -10.68
N LEU A 36 -2.48 5.37 -10.29
CA LEU A 36 -1.63 6.27 -11.08
C LEU A 36 -0.72 5.54 -12.08
N SER A 37 -0.67 4.20 -12.02
CA SER A 37 0.12 3.40 -12.96
C SER A 37 -0.58 3.22 -14.30
N GLU A 38 0.17 2.73 -15.29
CA GLU A 38 -0.38 2.46 -16.63
C GLU A 38 -1.59 1.54 -16.56
N ARG A 39 -2.75 2.03 -17.01
CA ARG A 39 -4.04 1.35 -16.87
C ARG A 39 -4.30 0.31 -17.96
N ASP A 40 -3.84 0.56 -19.18
CA ASP A 40 -4.10 -0.29 -20.36
C ASP A 40 -2.92 -1.21 -20.68
N SER A 41 -2.22 -1.71 -19.65
CA SER A 41 -1.11 -2.63 -19.84
C SER A 41 -1.59 -3.95 -20.48
N PRO A 42 -1.05 -4.33 -21.66
CA PRO A 42 -1.36 -5.60 -22.29
C PRO A 42 -0.80 -6.80 -21.49
N ALA A 43 0.15 -6.56 -20.61
CA ALA A 43 0.81 -7.58 -19.77
C ALA A 43 0.17 -7.72 -18.39
N LEU A 44 -1.14 -7.49 -18.27
CA LEU A 44 -1.85 -7.70 -17.01
C LEU A 44 -1.92 -9.20 -16.70
N SER A 45 -1.05 -9.65 -15.82
CA SER A 45 -0.95 -11.04 -15.36
C SER A 45 -0.43 -11.07 -13.92
N PHE A 46 -0.60 -12.19 -13.23
CA PHE A 46 -0.04 -12.38 -11.89
C PHE A 46 1.48 -12.16 -11.87
N GLU A 47 2.18 -12.76 -12.83
CA GLU A 47 3.63 -12.62 -12.98
C GLU A 47 4.04 -11.16 -13.25
N GLY A 48 3.26 -10.44 -14.06
CA GLY A 48 3.48 -9.01 -14.31
C GLY A 48 3.35 -8.16 -13.05
N LEU A 49 2.35 -8.46 -12.20
CA LEU A 49 2.17 -7.75 -10.93
C LEU A 49 3.29 -8.06 -9.93
N VAL A 50 3.81 -9.29 -9.90
CA VAL A 50 4.98 -9.65 -9.08
C VAL A 50 6.23 -8.91 -9.59
N ALA A 51 6.42 -8.83 -10.91
CA ALA A 51 7.53 -8.09 -11.51
C ALA A 51 7.46 -6.58 -11.22
N ASP A 52 6.25 -5.99 -11.09
CA ASP A 52 6.11 -4.60 -10.63
C ASP A 52 6.65 -4.42 -9.21
N LEU A 53 6.32 -5.34 -8.30
CA LEU A 53 6.86 -5.32 -6.94
C LEU A 53 8.39 -5.45 -6.93
N GLU A 54 8.95 -6.33 -7.77
CA GLU A 54 10.40 -6.48 -7.95
C GLU A 54 11.04 -5.17 -8.42
N ALA A 55 10.49 -4.56 -9.47
CA ALA A 55 10.99 -3.30 -10.02
C ALA A 55 10.93 -2.14 -9.00
N VAL A 56 9.86 -2.05 -8.23
CA VAL A 56 9.71 -1.03 -7.17
C VAL A 56 10.73 -1.26 -6.05
N ALA A 57 10.91 -2.50 -5.61
CA ALA A 57 11.87 -2.85 -4.58
C ALA A 57 13.31 -2.53 -5.01
N ASP A 58 13.64 -2.79 -6.29
CA ASP A 58 14.94 -2.47 -6.88
C ASP A 58 15.14 -0.96 -7.00
N ALA A 59 14.14 -0.24 -7.49
CA ALA A 59 14.19 1.22 -7.62
C ALA A 59 14.31 1.93 -6.27
N ALA A 60 13.70 1.37 -5.21
CA ALA A 60 13.83 1.88 -3.85
C ALA A 60 15.24 1.68 -3.27
N GLY A 61 16.06 0.80 -3.86
CA GLY A 61 17.43 0.52 -3.44
C GLY A 61 17.54 -0.16 -2.08
N ILE A 62 16.46 -0.82 -1.62
CA ILE A 62 16.41 -1.45 -0.30
C ILE A 62 16.80 -2.92 -0.43
N ALA A 63 17.88 -3.30 0.22
CA ALA A 63 18.41 -4.66 0.14
C ALA A 63 17.49 -5.68 0.84
N ARG A 64 16.98 -5.34 2.02
CA ARG A 64 16.11 -6.23 2.83
C ARG A 64 15.05 -5.41 3.57
N PHE A 65 13.80 -5.84 3.48
CA PHE A 65 12.65 -5.09 4.00
C PHE A 65 11.49 -6.01 4.40
N PRO A 66 10.63 -5.57 5.33
CA PRO A 66 9.36 -6.25 5.58
C PRO A 66 8.34 -5.90 4.51
N ILE A 67 7.43 -6.82 4.21
CA ILE A 67 6.33 -6.61 3.28
C ILE A 67 5.00 -6.77 4.02
N LEU A 68 4.06 -5.85 3.77
CA LEU A 68 2.66 -6.05 4.12
C LEU A 68 1.86 -6.35 2.86
N GLY A 69 1.27 -7.54 2.79
CA GLY A 69 0.33 -7.95 1.76
C GLY A 69 -1.10 -7.88 2.28
N PHE A 70 -1.87 -6.88 1.81
CA PHE A 70 -3.27 -6.73 2.15
C PHE A 70 -4.16 -7.22 1.00
N CYS A 71 -5.21 -7.96 1.29
CA CYS A 71 -6.17 -8.47 0.31
C CYS A 71 -5.45 -9.14 -0.88
N HIS A 72 -5.62 -8.62 -2.10
CA HIS A 72 -4.95 -9.14 -3.31
C HIS A 72 -3.43 -8.93 -3.32
N GLY A 73 -2.90 -8.06 -2.46
CA GLY A 73 -1.46 -7.89 -2.26
C GLY A 73 -0.78 -9.06 -1.55
N GLY A 74 -1.55 -9.88 -0.80
CA GLY A 74 -1.00 -11.03 -0.09
C GLY A 74 -0.37 -12.09 -0.99
N PRO A 75 -1.07 -12.61 -2.02
CA PRO A 75 -0.48 -13.54 -2.98
C PRO A 75 0.76 -13.00 -3.68
N LEU A 76 0.79 -11.70 -4.01
CA LEU A 76 1.97 -11.05 -4.61
C LEU A 76 3.15 -11.04 -3.63
N ALA A 77 2.88 -10.67 -2.37
CA ALA A 77 3.89 -10.66 -1.31
C ALA A 77 4.43 -12.08 -1.01
N ILE A 78 3.57 -13.10 -1.01
CA ILE A 78 3.96 -14.51 -0.86
C ILE A 78 4.86 -14.93 -2.03
N ALA A 79 4.48 -14.65 -3.27
CA ALA A 79 5.26 -15.00 -4.45
C ALA A 79 6.63 -14.31 -4.45
N TYR A 80 6.67 -13.02 -4.11
CA TYR A 80 7.91 -12.29 -3.97
C TYR A 80 8.81 -12.87 -2.88
N ALA A 81 8.27 -13.12 -1.68
CA ALA A 81 9.05 -13.67 -0.56
C ALA A 81 9.58 -15.07 -0.84
N ALA A 82 8.84 -15.89 -1.57
CA ALA A 82 9.29 -17.23 -1.98
C ALA A 82 10.42 -17.18 -3.03
N ARG A 83 10.43 -16.16 -3.91
CA ARG A 83 11.45 -15.95 -4.95
C ARG A 83 12.71 -15.26 -4.40
N HIS A 84 12.53 -14.37 -3.44
CA HIS A 84 13.58 -13.52 -2.89
C HIS A 84 13.69 -13.66 -1.36
N PRO A 85 13.97 -14.86 -0.83
CA PRO A 85 13.95 -15.12 0.62
C PRO A 85 14.95 -14.27 1.40
N ASP A 86 16.06 -13.86 0.79
CA ASP A 86 17.10 -13.04 1.42
C ASP A 86 16.69 -11.56 1.49
N ARG A 87 15.73 -11.12 0.68
CA ARG A 87 15.25 -9.72 0.61
C ARG A 87 14.09 -9.43 1.55
N VAL A 88 13.38 -10.44 2.03
CA VAL A 88 12.20 -10.25 2.90
C VAL A 88 12.59 -10.53 4.34
N SER A 89 12.54 -9.51 5.19
CA SER A 89 12.86 -9.64 6.62
C SER A 89 11.70 -10.18 7.42
N ALA A 90 10.46 -9.81 7.07
CA ALA A 90 9.21 -10.21 7.68
C ALA A 90 8.05 -10.08 6.69
N LEU A 91 7.03 -10.90 6.83
CA LEU A 91 5.85 -10.85 5.98
C LEU A 91 4.59 -10.70 6.84
N VAL A 92 3.84 -9.62 6.65
CA VAL A 92 2.54 -9.39 7.27
C VAL A 92 1.45 -9.64 6.23
N LEU A 93 0.57 -10.58 6.48
CA LEU A 93 -0.56 -10.97 5.63
C LEU A 93 -1.86 -10.58 6.30
N CYS A 94 -2.57 -9.60 5.77
CA CYS A 94 -3.79 -9.08 6.37
C CYS A 94 -4.98 -9.21 5.42
N GLY A 95 -6.08 -9.83 5.88
CA GLY A 95 -7.31 -9.98 5.10
C GLY A 95 -7.08 -10.64 3.73
N THR A 96 -6.20 -11.63 3.64
CA THR A 96 -5.72 -12.17 2.37
C THR A 96 -5.88 -13.70 2.24
N TYR A 97 -5.44 -14.24 1.14
CA TYR A 97 -5.68 -15.63 0.75
C TYR A 97 -4.48 -16.25 0.04
N ALA A 98 -4.39 -17.59 0.08
CA ALA A 98 -3.52 -18.35 -0.79
C ALA A 98 -4.22 -18.70 -2.12
N GLN A 99 -5.54 -18.91 -2.05
CA GLN A 99 -6.36 -19.34 -3.18
C GLN A 99 -7.45 -18.32 -3.49
N GLY A 100 -7.47 -17.82 -4.71
CA GLY A 100 -8.51 -16.96 -5.25
C GLY A 100 -9.88 -17.64 -5.28
N ARG A 101 -10.95 -16.83 -5.38
CA ARG A 101 -12.33 -17.32 -5.25
C ARG A 101 -12.67 -18.46 -6.22
N ALA A 102 -12.21 -18.39 -7.46
CA ALA A 102 -12.48 -19.41 -8.46
C ALA A 102 -11.75 -20.74 -8.21
N VAL A 103 -10.62 -20.67 -7.50
CA VAL A 103 -9.83 -21.87 -7.16
C VAL A 103 -10.39 -22.54 -5.91
N ARG A 104 -10.64 -21.78 -4.85
CA ARG A 104 -11.11 -22.33 -3.56
C ARG A 104 -12.55 -22.85 -3.57
N ASN A 105 -13.37 -22.36 -4.48
CA ASN A 105 -14.80 -22.71 -4.54
C ASN A 105 -15.30 -22.91 -5.98
N PRO A 106 -14.84 -23.97 -6.67
CA PRO A 106 -15.13 -24.18 -8.10
C PRO A 106 -16.51 -24.83 -8.33
N THR A 107 -17.57 -24.31 -7.68
CA THR A 107 -18.94 -24.81 -7.87
C THR A 107 -19.68 -24.07 -8.97
N PRO A 108 -20.67 -24.69 -9.65
CA PRO A 108 -21.51 -24.00 -10.62
C PRO A 108 -22.25 -22.80 -10.02
N GLN A 109 -22.69 -22.87 -8.78
CA GLN A 109 -23.34 -21.76 -8.09
C GLN A 109 -22.35 -20.61 -7.90
N ASP A 110 -21.13 -20.84 -7.41
CA ASP A 110 -20.13 -19.82 -7.26
C ASP A 110 -19.74 -19.20 -8.60
N ALA A 111 -19.68 -20.01 -9.68
CA ALA A 111 -19.44 -19.49 -11.02
C ALA A 111 -20.53 -18.50 -11.47
N ALA A 112 -21.80 -18.81 -11.20
CA ALA A 112 -22.93 -17.91 -11.48
C ALA A 112 -22.87 -16.62 -10.66
N GLU A 113 -22.55 -16.72 -9.37
CA GLU A 113 -22.37 -15.54 -8.50
C GLU A 113 -21.19 -14.65 -8.95
N ARG A 114 -20.08 -15.25 -9.37
CA ARG A 114 -18.94 -14.52 -9.93
C ARG A 114 -19.32 -13.79 -11.21
N GLN A 115 -20.09 -14.43 -12.09
CA GLN A 115 -20.58 -13.79 -13.32
C GLN A 115 -21.51 -12.61 -13.00
N LEU A 116 -22.43 -12.79 -12.03
CA LEU A 116 -23.29 -11.71 -11.57
C LEU A 116 -22.47 -10.50 -11.06
N LEU A 117 -21.43 -10.77 -10.26
CA LEU A 117 -20.56 -9.71 -9.74
C LEU A 117 -19.79 -8.99 -10.86
N LEU A 118 -19.33 -9.71 -11.90
CA LEU A 118 -18.71 -9.08 -13.06
C LEU A 118 -19.67 -8.17 -13.81
N ASN A 119 -20.92 -8.58 -13.99
CA ASN A 119 -21.95 -7.75 -14.60
C ASN A 119 -22.25 -6.50 -13.76
N LEU A 120 -22.28 -6.64 -12.43
CA LEU A 120 -22.43 -5.51 -11.51
C LEU A 120 -21.24 -4.55 -11.57
N ILE A 121 -20.02 -5.07 -11.73
CA ILE A 121 -18.83 -4.23 -11.95
C ILE A 121 -18.97 -3.45 -13.25
N GLU A 122 -19.35 -4.11 -14.34
CA GLU A 122 -19.53 -3.47 -15.65
C GLU A 122 -20.52 -2.30 -15.60
N LEU A 123 -21.65 -2.52 -14.96
CA LEU A 123 -22.76 -1.55 -14.93
C LEU A 123 -22.62 -0.51 -13.83
N GLY A 124 -22.00 -0.87 -12.71
CA GLY A 124 -22.05 -0.10 -11.48
C GLY A 124 -20.73 0.46 -10.98
N TRP A 125 -19.60 0.00 -11.50
CA TRP A 125 -18.29 0.48 -11.03
C TRP A 125 -18.11 1.97 -11.32
N GLY A 126 -17.86 2.73 -10.25
CA GLY A 126 -17.68 4.17 -10.39
C GLY A 126 -18.98 4.98 -10.59
N GLN A 127 -20.15 4.34 -10.63
CA GLN A 127 -21.41 5.05 -10.67
C GLN A 127 -21.73 5.71 -9.31
N ASP A 128 -22.26 6.92 -9.36
CA ASP A 128 -22.70 7.62 -8.15
C ASP A 128 -24.15 7.23 -7.75
N SER A 129 -24.43 5.94 -7.81
CA SER A 129 -25.69 5.35 -7.41
C SER A 129 -25.59 4.71 -6.02
N PRO A 130 -26.46 5.04 -5.06
CA PRO A 130 -26.46 4.43 -3.73
C PRO A 130 -26.53 2.90 -3.76
N ALA A 131 -27.29 2.33 -4.71
CA ALA A 131 -27.45 0.89 -4.85
C ALA A 131 -26.12 0.20 -5.21
N TYR A 132 -25.40 0.72 -6.20
CA TYR A 132 -24.11 0.15 -6.58
C TYR A 132 -23.02 0.37 -5.51
N ARG A 133 -23.00 1.55 -4.89
CA ARG A 133 -22.10 1.82 -3.77
C ARG A 133 -22.29 0.78 -2.67
N GLN A 134 -23.54 0.51 -2.30
CA GLN A 134 -23.85 -0.43 -1.24
C GLN A 134 -23.39 -1.87 -1.58
N VAL A 135 -23.57 -2.33 -2.80
CA VAL A 135 -23.17 -3.68 -3.22
C VAL A 135 -21.68 -3.93 -3.06
N PHE A 136 -20.84 -2.96 -3.40
CA PHE A 136 -19.38 -3.13 -3.31
C PHE A 136 -18.84 -2.85 -1.91
N ALA A 137 -19.31 -1.79 -1.29
CA ALA A 137 -18.78 -1.34 -0.01
C ALA A 137 -19.21 -2.22 1.17
N THR A 138 -20.45 -2.71 1.20
CA THR A 138 -20.95 -3.54 2.33
C THR A 138 -20.22 -4.87 2.48
N ARG A 139 -19.57 -5.36 1.45
CA ARG A 139 -18.73 -6.57 1.56
C ARG A 139 -17.36 -6.27 2.14
N ALA A 140 -16.83 -5.07 1.93
CA ALA A 140 -15.52 -4.68 2.42
C ALA A 140 -15.60 -3.98 3.79
N ILE A 141 -16.62 -3.14 3.98
CA ILE A 141 -16.77 -2.28 5.16
C ILE A 141 -18.26 -2.20 5.59
N PRO A 142 -18.89 -3.33 6.02
CA PRO A 142 -20.31 -3.37 6.35
C PRO A 142 -20.72 -2.38 7.46
N ASP A 143 -19.83 -2.10 8.40
CA ASP A 143 -20.08 -1.23 9.55
C ASP A 143 -19.55 0.22 9.34
N ALA A 144 -19.27 0.61 8.09
CA ALA A 144 -18.65 1.89 7.79
C ALA A 144 -19.59 3.09 7.96
N THR A 145 -19.00 4.23 8.33
CA THR A 145 -19.67 5.53 8.32
C THR A 145 -19.99 5.99 6.88
N ALA A 146 -20.92 6.94 6.74
CA ALA A 146 -21.23 7.53 5.44
C ALA A 146 -20.01 8.18 4.76
N GLU A 147 -19.10 8.77 5.54
CA GLU A 147 -17.84 9.34 5.07
C GLU A 147 -16.92 8.26 4.52
N ALA A 148 -16.73 7.16 5.24
CA ALA A 148 -15.93 6.03 4.81
C ALA A 148 -16.48 5.39 3.53
N LEU A 149 -17.82 5.21 3.44
CA LEU A 149 -18.50 4.74 2.22
C LEU A 149 -18.25 5.66 1.02
N ALA A 150 -18.37 6.98 1.21
CA ALA A 150 -18.11 7.96 0.16
C ALA A 150 -16.65 7.90 -0.32
N SER A 151 -15.69 7.80 0.62
CA SER A 151 -14.28 7.65 0.31
C SER A 151 -13.97 6.35 -0.41
N TYR A 152 -14.55 5.22 0.02
CA TYR A 152 -14.41 3.94 -0.68
C TYR A 152 -14.81 4.03 -2.16
N CYS A 153 -15.96 4.66 -2.43
CA CYS A 153 -16.44 4.86 -3.80
C CYS A 153 -15.57 5.83 -4.60
N ALA A 154 -15.02 6.87 -3.96
CA ALA A 154 -14.09 7.79 -4.61
C ALA A 154 -12.81 7.06 -5.05
N ILE A 155 -12.22 6.26 -4.17
CA ILE A 155 -11.06 5.43 -4.46
C ILE A 155 -11.36 4.45 -5.60
N GLN A 156 -12.52 3.77 -5.57
CA GLN A 156 -12.90 2.88 -6.66
C GLN A 156 -12.93 3.58 -8.03
N ARG A 157 -13.55 4.76 -8.11
CA ARG A 157 -13.63 5.55 -9.35
C ARG A 157 -12.26 6.00 -9.84
N ALA A 158 -11.43 6.49 -8.90
CA ALA A 158 -10.09 6.96 -9.22
C ALA A 158 -9.17 5.81 -9.67
N SER A 159 -9.32 4.63 -9.05
CA SER A 159 -8.41 3.50 -9.24
C SER A 159 -8.53 2.84 -10.61
N ALA A 160 -9.74 2.61 -11.12
CA ALA A 160 -9.92 1.81 -12.33
C ALA A 160 -11.22 2.15 -13.09
N THR A 161 -11.23 1.94 -14.38
CA THR A 161 -12.47 1.87 -15.17
C THR A 161 -13.21 0.55 -14.93
N PRO A 162 -14.51 0.45 -15.26
CA PRO A 162 -15.26 -0.81 -15.11
C PRO A 162 -14.58 -2.02 -15.78
N GLY A 163 -14.10 -1.86 -17.02
CA GLY A 163 -13.43 -2.94 -17.75
C GLY A 163 -12.10 -3.35 -17.15
N GLN A 164 -11.33 -2.40 -16.58
CA GLN A 164 -10.11 -2.71 -15.83
C GLN A 164 -10.42 -3.43 -14.53
N ALA A 165 -11.42 -2.97 -13.78
CA ALA A 165 -11.87 -3.59 -12.55
C ALA A 165 -12.33 -5.04 -12.78
N GLN A 166 -13.06 -5.32 -13.88
CA GLN A 166 -13.43 -6.68 -14.26
C GLN A 166 -12.20 -7.56 -14.53
N ARG A 167 -11.27 -7.11 -15.38
CA ARG A 167 -10.06 -7.87 -15.73
C ARG A 167 -9.21 -8.18 -14.49
N LEU A 168 -8.99 -7.20 -13.61
CA LEU A 168 -8.27 -7.38 -12.36
C LEU A 168 -8.99 -8.35 -11.42
N THR A 169 -10.30 -8.20 -11.28
CA THR A 169 -11.11 -9.08 -10.44
C THR A 169 -11.03 -10.54 -10.92
N GLN A 170 -11.16 -10.77 -12.23
CA GLN A 170 -11.00 -12.09 -12.82
C GLN A 170 -9.60 -12.67 -12.59
N LEU A 171 -8.56 -11.86 -12.78
CA LEU A 171 -7.18 -12.27 -12.51
C LEU A 171 -7.03 -12.73 -11.04
N PHE A 172 -7.47 -11.91 -10.09
CA PHE A 172 -7.33 -12.19 -8.65
C PHE A 172 -8.11 -13.42 -8.20
N TRP A 173 -9.24 -13.74 -8.83
CA TRP A 173 -10.00 -14.95 -8.53
C TRP A 173 -9.31 -16.24 -8.92
N HIS A 174 -8.40 -16.22 -9.90
CA HIS A 174 -7.71 -17.40 -10.40
C HIS A 174 -6.30 -17.59 -9.84
N ILE A 175 -5.85 -16.70 -8.95
CA ILE A 175 -4.54 -16.85 -8.31
C ILE A 175 -4.56 -18.05 -7.37
N ASP A 176 -3.50 -18.87 -7.44
CA ASP A 176 -3.17 -19.89 -6.45
C ASP A 176 -1.67 -19.85 -6.14
N VAL A 177 -1.34 -19.58 -4.89
CA VAL A 177 0.03 -19.55 -4.37
C VAL A 177 0.24 -20.60 -3.27
N SER A 178 -0.66 -21.59 -3.17
CA SER A 178 -0.61 -22.62 -2.12
C SER A 178 0.71 -23.37 -2.10
N ASP A 179 1.30 -23.64 -3.27
CA ASP A 179 2.57 -24.37 -3.40
C ASP A 179 3.80 -23.53 -3.04
N LEU A 180 3.61 -22.23 -2.75
CA LEU A 180 4.68 -21.34 -2.34
C LEU A 180 4.76 -21.18 -0.82
N LEU A 181 3.72 -21.57 -0.07
CA LEU A 181 3.63 -21.37 1.38
C LEU A 181 4.76 -22.06 2.14
N ASP A 182 5.12 -23.27 1.75
CA ASP A 182 6.19 -24.07 2.38
C ASP A 182 7.60 -23.55 2.01
N LYS A 183 7.71 -22.63 1.04
CA LYS A 183 8.97 -22.03 0.58
C LYS A 183 9.32 -20.75 1.33
N LEU A 184 8.41 -20.21 2.12
CA LEU A 184 8.66 -18.99 2.89
C LEU A 184 9.71 -19.24 3.97
N ARG A 185 10.71 -18.34 4.06
CA ARG A 185 11.83 -18.42 5.00
C ARG A 185 11.83 -17.32 6.04
N CYS A 186 11.05 -16.28 5.84
CA CYS A 186 10.93 -15.17 6.79
C CYS A 186 9.84 -15.45 7.83
N PRO A 187 9.88 -14.80 9.00
CA PRO A 187 8.76 -14.76 9.93
C PRO A 187 7.50 -14.23 9.26
N VAL A 188 6.34 -14.81 9.60
CA VAL A 188 5.05 -14.44 9.02
C VAL A 188 4.03 -14.13 10.11
N LEU A 189 3.34 -13.00 9.99
CA LEU A 189 2.17 -12.63 10.78
C LEU A 189 0.93 -12.66 9.87
N VAL A 190 -0.07 -13.41 10.26
CA VAL A 190 -1.38 -13.48 9.58
C VAL A 190 -2.42 -12.81 10.45
N LEU A 191 -3.11 -11.81 9.91
CA LEU A 191 -4.20 -11.05 10.54
C LEU A 191 -5.47 -11.22 9.69
N HIS A 192 -6.59 -11.58 10.31
CA HIS A 192 -7.82 -11.80 9.55
C HIS A 192 -9.06 -11.51 10.39
N ALA A 193 -10.00 -10.74 9.84
CA ALA A 193 -11.29 -10.47 10.46
C ALA A 193 -12.17 -11.73 10.45
N ARG A 194 -12.79 -12.05 11.59
CA ARG A 194 -13.56 -13.31 11.76
C ARG A 194 -14.81 -13.37 10.88
N ARG A 195 -15.39 -12.21 10.58
CA ARG A 195 -16.63 -12.09 9.80
C ARG A 195 -16.40 -11.39 8.46
N ASP A 196 -15.18 -11.51 7.91
CA ASP A 196 -14.83 -10.97 6.59
C ASP A 196 -15.64 -11.69 5.50
N ASP A 197 -16.48 -10.93 4.79
CA ASP A 197 -17.30 -11.46 3.68
C ASP A 197 -16.59 -11.35 2.33
N LEU A 198 -15.56 -10.53 2.22
CA LEU A 198 -14.79 -10.38 0.99
C LEU A 198 -13.77 -11.50 0.80
N VAL A 199 -13.00 -11.79 1.86
CA VAL A 199 -12.06 -12.92 1.92
C VAL A 199 -12.41 -13.77 3.14
N PRO A 200 -12.89 -15.02 2.95
CA PRO A 200 -13.33 -15.84 4.07
C PRO A 200 -12.24 -16.09 5.11
N PHE A 201 -12.59 -16.04 6.38
CA PHE A 201 -11.69 -16.28 7.52
C PHE A 201 -10.89 -17.59 7.40
N SER A 202 -11.48 -18.60 6.76
CA SER A 202 -10.80 -19.87 6.49
C SER A 202 -9.53 -19.74 5.65
N GLN A 203 -9.38 -18.66 4.86
CA GLN A 203 -8.15 -18.40 4.13
C GLN A 203 -7.03 -17.91 5.07
N GLY A 204 -7.33 -17.09 6.06
CA GLY A 204 -6.38 -16.74 7.12
C GLY A 204 -5.95 -17.97 7.94
N GLN A 205 -6.90 -18.86 8.27
CA GLN A 205 -6.61 -20.12 8.95
C GLN A 205 -5.72 -21.05 8.09
N LEU A 206 -5.99 -21.16 6.80
CA LEU A 206 -5.18 -21.95 5.86
C LEU A 206 -3.75 -21.41 5.78
N LEU A 207 -3.57 -20.11 5.65
CA LEU A 207 -2.25 -19.48 5.66
C LEU A 207 -1.49 -19.80 6.97
N ALA A 208 -2.15 -19.61 8.10
CA ALA A 208 -1.55 -19.87 9.41
C ALA A 208 -1.18 -21.34 9.64
N GLN A 209 -1.95 -22.26 9.09
CA GLN A 209 -1.70 -23.70 9.21
C GLN A 209 -0.58 -24.20 8.27
N ARG A 210 -0.52 -23.63 7.06
CA ARG A 210 0.41 -24.07 6.02
C ARG A 210 1.78 -23.42 6.11
N ILE A 211 1.85 -22.20 6.62
CA ILE A 211 3.12 -21.47 6.75
C ILE A 211 3.78 -21.85 8.05
N HIS A 212 4.97 -22.45 7.98
CA HIS A 212 5.70 -22.88 9.17
C HIS A 212 6.03 -21.71 10.09
N GLY A 213 5.65 -21.80 11.37
CA GLY A 213 5.93 -20.79 12.38
C GLY A 213 5.13 -19.49 12.23
N ALA A 214 4.09 -19.45 11.41
CA ALA A 214 3.25 -18.27 11.26
C ALA A 214 2.53 -17.93 12.59
N ARG A 215 2.58 -16.66 12.98
CA ARG A 215 1.75 -16.11 14.06
C ARG A 215 0.38 -15.74 13.48
N PHE A 216 -0.71 -16.19 14.11
CA PHE A 216 -2.07 -15.89 13.67
C PHE A 216 -2.80 -15.04 14.70
N VAL A 217 -3.34 -13.91 14.27
CA VAL A 217 -4.14 -13.00 15.10
C VAL A 217 -5.53 -12.84 14.46
N PRO A 218 -6.54 -13.57 14.96
CA PRO A 218 -7.92 -13.38 14.55
C PRO A 218 -8.47 -12.08 15.14
N LEU A 219 -9.11 -11.27 14.29
CA LEU A 219 -9.65 -9.96 14.65
C LEU A 219 -11.18 -10.04 14.78
N ASP A 220 -11.74 -9.51 15.84
CA ASP A 220 -13.19 -9.47 16.03
C ASP A 220 -13.81 -8.31 15.27
N SER A 221 -13.92 -8.45 13.97
CA SER A 221 -14.47 -7.48 13.04
C SER A 221 -15.23 -8.18 11.91
N ALA A 222 -16.16 -7.46 11.29
CA ALA A 222 -16.77 -7.79 10.02
C ALA A 222 -16.15 -6.99 8.86
N ASN A 223 -15.40 -5.92 9.16
CA ASN A 223 -14.76 -5.12 8.15
C ASN A 223 -13.50 -5.82 7.61
N HIS A 224 -13.44 -5.95 6.29
CA HIS A 224 -12.24 -6.36 5.60
C HIS A 224 -11.18 -5.25 5.71
N ASP A 225 -11.57 -4.02 5.42
CA ASP A 225 -10.78 -2.80 5.63
C ASP A 225 -11.07 -2.26 7.03
N LEU A 226 -10.27 -2.67 8.04
CA LEU A 226 -10.49 -2.27 9.42
C LEU A 226 -10.48 -0.75 9.58
N GLN A 227 -11.47 -0.25 10.30
CA GLN A 227 -11.64 1.18 10.58
C GLN A 227 -10.88 1.61 11.83
N ALA A 228 -10.49 2.89 11.89
CA ALA A 228 -9.68 3.43 12.98
C ALA A 228 -10.37 3.40 14.35
N ASP A 229 -11.70 3.46 14.35
CA ASP A 229 -12.55 3.58 15.56
C ASP A 229 -13.14 2.24 16.03
N GLU A 230 -12.90 1.14 15.30
CA GLU A 230 -13.38 -0.17 15.74
C GLU A 230 -12.47 -0.84 16.78
N PRO A 231 -13.05 -1.66 17.70
CA PRO A 231 -12.27 -2.30 18.77
C PRO A 231 -11.15 -3.23 18.30
N ALA A 232 -11.26 -3.75 17.08
CA ALA A 232 -10.25 -4.63 16.49
C ALA A 232 -9.00 -3.88 16.00
N TRP A 233 -9.10 -2.57 15.75
CA TRP A 233 -7.98 -1.77 15.25
C TRP A 233 -6.77 -1.72 16.21
N PRO A 234 -6.92 -1.42 17.51
CA PRO A 234 -5.80 -1.46 18.45
C PRO A 234 -5.11 -2.82 18.51
N VAL A 235 -5.87 -3.92 18.40
CA VAL A 235 -5.32 -5.29 18.42
C VAL A 235 -4.46 -5.53 17.18
N LEU A 236 -4.92 -5.10 16.01
CA LEU A 236 -4.16 -5.17 14.77
C LEU A 236 -2.89 -4.32 14.86
N ALA A 237 -3.05 -3.06 15.30
CA ALA A 237 -1.94 -2.11 15.36
C ALA A 237 -0.82 -2.59 16.29
N ASP A 238 -1.16 -3.09 17.47
CA ASP A 238 -0.21 -3.65 18.44
C ASP A 238 0.51 -4.88 17.86
N ALA A 239 -0.25 -5.81 17.26
CA ALA A 239 0.31 -7.01 16.66
C ALA A 239 1.30 -6.69 15.53
N VAL A 240 0.97 -5.73 14.66
CA VAL A 240 1.84 -5.29 13.56
C VAL A 240 3.09 -4.60 14.09
N GLN A 241 2.95 -3.65 15.03
CA GLN A 241 4.08 -2.93 15.60
C GLN A 241 5.04 -3.85 16.34
N THR A 242 4.51 -4.74 17.18
CA THR A 242 5.30 -5.73 17.91
C THR A 242 6.05 -6.64 16.94
N PHE A 243 5.36 -7.21 15.96
CA PHE A 243 5.94 -8.13 14.99
C PHE A 243 7.02 -7.46 14.12
N LEU A 244 6.75 -6.25 13.63
CA LEU A 244 7.74 -5.48 12.86
C LEU A 244 8.90 -4.98 13.74
N GLY A 245 8.68 -4.75 15.03
CA GLY A 245 9.75 -4.47 15.99
C GLY A 245 10.69 -5.66 16.18
N GLU A 246 10.14 -6.88 16.23
CA GLU A 246 10.90 -8.12 16.41
C GLU A 246 11.65 -8.54 15.13
N HIS A 247 11.05 -8.35 13.96
CA HIS A 247 11.48 -9.00 12.71
C HIS A 247 11.69 -8.05 11.53
N GLY A 248 11.18 -6.81 11.59
CA GLY A 248 11.21 -5.86 10.47
C GLY A 248 12.61 -5.37 10.09
N GLY A 249 13.63 -5.76 10.82
CA GLY A 249 14.96 -5.21 10.73
C GLY A 249 15.07 -3.89 11.51
N GLN A 250 16.29 -3.44 11.78
CA GLN A 250 16.45 -2.08 12.29
C GLN A 250 15.84 -1.12 11.26
N PRO A 251 15.10 -0.06 11.71
CA PRO A 251 14.77 1.03 10.82
C PRO A 251 16.07 1.40 10.13
N ALA A 252 16.02 1.59 8.80
CA ALA A 252 17.17 2.08 8.06
C ALA A 252 17.75 3.20 8.91
N PRO A 253 19.06 3.20 9.25
CA PRO A 253 19.61 4.26 10.07
C PRO A 253 19.05 5.52 9.46
N ARG A 254 18.38 6.36 10.27
CA ARG A 254 18.00 7.70 9.84
C ARG A 254 19.26 8.17 9.19
N ASP A 255 19.27 8.17 7.88
CA ASP A 255 20.41 8.43 7.03
C ASP A 255 21.12 9.55 7.76
N GLY A 256 22.39 9.43 8.18
CA GLY A 256 23.03 10.39 9.09
C GLY A 256 22.99 11.84 8.61
N ARG A 257 22.10 12.09 7.68
CA ARG A 257 21.67 13.35 7.10
C ARG A 257 20.81 14.08 8.12
N ASP A 258 21.47 14.99 8.82
CA ASP A 258 20.83 15.78 9.84
C ASP A 258 20.38 17.13 9.25
N LEU A 259 19.09 17.44 9.33
CA LEU A 259 18.58 18.77 9.03
C LEU A 259 19.27 19.85 9.89
N ALA A 260 19.84 19.50 11.06
CA ALA A 260 20.62 20.42 11.88
C ALA A 260 21.94 20.83 11.21
N ALA A 261 22.45 20.08 10.22
CA ALA A 261 23.62 20.47 9.43
C ALA A 261 23.34 21.62 8.45
N LEU A 262 22.06 21.90 8.18
CA LEU A 262 21.65 22.97 7.30
C LEU A 262 21.50 24.29 8.04
N THR A 263 21.96 25.37 7.42
CA THR A 263 21.65 26.72 7.88
C THR A 263 20.14 27.00 7.78
N PRO A 264 19.61 27.99 8.52
CA PRO A 264 18.20 28.38 8.39
C PRO A 264 17.79 28.63 6.93
N ARG A 265 18.65 29.30 6.15
CA ARG A 265 18.36 29.63 4.75
C ARG A 265 18.39 28.43 3.83
N GLU A 266 19.30 27.48 4.02
CA GLU A 266 19.31 26.20 3.31
C GLU A 266 18.07 25.36 3.63
N ARG A 267 17.58 25.42 4.87
CA ARG A 267 16.35 24.75 5.26
C ARG A 267 15.12 25.34 4.58
N GLU A 268 15.02 26.67 4.46
CA GLU A 268 13.96 27.34 3.70
C GLU A 268 13.98 26.91 2.21
N VAL A 269 15.17 26.88 1.59
CA VAL A 269 15.32 26.42 0.20
C VAL A 269 14.90 24.95 0.08
N LEU A 270 15.28 24.10 1.04
CA LEU A 270 14.90 22.68 1.05
C LEU A 270 13.39 22.48 1.22
N GLU A 271 12.72 23.34 1.99
CA GLU A 271 11.27 23.36 2.13
C GLU A 271 10.57 23.55 0.77
N HIS A 272 11.07 24.49 -0.04
CA HIS A 272 10.53 24.74 -1.38
C HIS A 272 10.88 23.61 -2.36
N ILE A 273 12.07 23.02 -2.26
CA ILE A 273 12.45 21.82 -3.02
C ILE A 273 11.50 20.66 -2.70
N ALA A 274 11.15 20.46 -1.43
CA ALA A 274 10.22 19.42 -0.99
C ALA A 274 8.81 19.61 -1.57
N ARG A 275 8.40 20.85 -1.85
CA ARG A 275 7.15 21.17 -2.57
C ARG A 275 7.23 20.89 -4.07
N GLY A 276 8.42 20.64 -4.60
CA GLY A 276 8.64 20.32 -6.00
C GLY A 276 8.98 21.53 -6.87
N LEU A 277 9.18 22.73 -6.28
CA LEU A 277 9.52 23.96 -7.01
C LEU A 277 10.89 23.82 -7.67
N ASP A 278 11.05 24.43 -8.85
CA ASP A 278 12.35 24.58 -9.50
C ASP A 278 13.17 25.77 -8.93
N ASN A 279 14.37 26.01 -9.44
CA ASN A 279 15.24 27.05 -8.89
C ASN A 279 14.76 28.48 -9.18
N GLU A 280 14.06 28.68 -10.28
CA GLU A 280 13.47 29.98 -10.68
C GLU A 280 12.27 30.30 -9.75
N GLU A 281 11.39 29.32 -9.54
CA GLU A 281 10.24 29.44 -8.64
C GLU A 281 10.69 29.67 -7.18
N ILE A 282 11.75 28.97 -6.73
CA ILE A 282 12.34 29.20 -5.40
C ILE A 282 12.95 30.60 -5.29
N ALA A 283 13.63 31.06 -6.32
CA ALA A 283 14.22 32.41 -6.37
C ALA A 283 13.15 33.49 -6.22
N ALA A 284 12.05 33.33 -6.96
CA ALA A 284 10.88 34.22 -6.86
C ALA A 284 10.24 34.18 -5.44
N ALA A 285 10.00 32.96 -4.92
CA ALA A 285 9.36 32.77 -3.60
C ALA A 285 10.18 33.33 -2.43
N LEU A 286 11.51 33.28 -2.53
CA LEU A 286 12.42 33.69 -1.46
C LEU A 286 13.09 35.06 -1.68
N PHE A 287 12.69 35.77 -2.75
CA PHE A 287 13.26 37.07 -3.15
C PHE A 287 14.80 37.00 -3.31
N MET A 288 15.29 35.98 -4.01
CA MET A 288 16.71 35.73 -4.24
C MET A 288 17.04 35.70 -5.72
N SER A 289 18.35 35.81 -6.08
CA SER A 289 18.78 35.49 -7.43
C SER A 289 18.79 33.96 -7.65
N GLU A 290 18.50 33.52 -8.84
CA GLU A 290 18.56 32.09 -9.22
C GLU A 290 19.97 31.50 -8.98
N LYS A 291 21.03 32.32 -9.18
CA LYS A 291 22.42 31.96 -8.87
C LYS A 291 22.60 31.64 -7.38
N THR A 292 21.97 32.43 -6.51
CA THR A 292 22.03 32.25 -5.05
C THR A 292 21.29 30.95 -4.65
N VAL A 293 20.13 30.70 -5.26
CA VAL A 293 19.40 29.44 -5.06
C VAL A 293 20.24 28.24 -5.49
N ARG A 294 20.85 28.28 -6.66
CA ARG A 294 21.78 27.21 -7.11
C ARG A 294 22.92 26.93 -6.13
N ASN A 295 23.49 27.97 -5.54
CA ASN A 295 24.53 27.81 -4.54
C ASN A 295 24.00 27.10 -3.28
N HIS A 296 22.84 27.49 -2.78
CA HIS A 296 22.20 26.82 -1.64
C HIS A 296 21.84 25.37 -1.97
N VAL A 297 21.28 25.10 -3.15
CA VAL A 297 20.98 23.74 -3.60
C VAL A 297 22.26 22.89 -3.61
N SER A 298 23.36 23.40 -4.17
CA SER A 298 24.65 22.69 -4.19
C SER A 298 25.19 22.43 -2.79
N ALA A 299 25.06 23.40 -1.87
CA ALA A 299 25.45 23.23 -0.47
C ALA A 299 24.59 22.19 0.26
N ILE A 300 23.26 22.19 0.02
CA ILE A 300 22.33 21.18 0.56
C ILE A 300 22.72 19.77 0.06
N PHE A 301 22.98 19.63 -1.26
CA PHE A 301 23.41 18.37 -1.84
C PHE A 301 24.70 17.84 -1.20
N ALA A 302 25.68 18.72 -1.02
CA ALA A 302 26.97 18.36 -0.40
C ALA A 302 26.81 18.00 1.09
N LYS A 303 26.04 18.76 1.85
CA LYS A 303 25.84 18.55 3.29
C LYS A 303 24.99 17.32 3.60
N LEU A 304 24.02 17.02 2.75
CA LEU A 304 23.13 15.89 2.91
C LEU A 304 23.51 14.67 2.04
N ASP A 305 24.65 14.74 1.35
CA ASP A 305 25.19 13.68 0.49
C ASP A 305 24.14 13.13 -0.50
N PHE A 306 23.50 14.03 -1.25
CA PHE A 306 22.61 13.69 -2.34
C PHE A 306 23.27 13.98 -3.69
N THR A 307 22.98 13.14 -4.68
CA THR A 307 23.39 13.31 -6.08
C THR A 307 22.19 13.50 -7.03
N ASN A 308 20.96 13.34 -6.53
CA ASN A 308 19.75 13.38 -7.33
C ASN A 308 18.66 14.20 -6.62
N ARG A 309 18.08 15.20 -7.35
CA ARG A 309 17.04 16.10 -6.82
C ARG A 309 15.76 15.35 -6.42
N GLY A 310 15.34 14.37 -7.20
CA GLY A 310 14.15 13.59 -6.89
C GLY A 310 14.30 12.83 -5.55
N ARG A 311 15.48 12.24 -5.30
CA ARG A 311 15.79 11.58 -4.02
C ARG A 311 15.80 12.57 -2.85
N LEU A 312 16.34 13.78 -3.08
CA LEU A 312 16.32 14.85 -2.08
C LEU A 312 14.89 15.28 -1.75
N ILE A 313 14.00 15.42 -2.76
CA ILE A 313 12.59 15.76 -2.58
C ILE A 313 11.89 14.70 -1.72
N VAL A 314 12.05 13.43 -2.05
CA VAL A 314 11.45 12.32 -1.30
C VAL A 314 11.93 12.35 0.15
N TRP A 315 13.24 12.40 0.38
CA TRP A 315 13.82 12.46 1.71
C TRP A 315 13.34 13.67 2.52
N ALA A 316 13.27 14.86 1.91
CA ALA A 316 12.81 16.06 2.59
C ALA A 316 11.34 15.99 3.00
N ARG A 317 10.48 15.39 2.17
CA ARG A 317 9.07 15.11 2.49
C ARG A 317 8.93 14.11 3.63
N ASP A 318 9.73 13.07 3.64
CA ASP A 318 9.78 12.07 4.71
C ASP A 318 10.27 12.68 6.03
N ALA A 319 11.18 13.67 5.95
CA ALA A 319 11.62 14.48 7.09
C ALA A 319 10.57 15.52 7.54
N GLY A 320 9.39 15.57 6.91
CA GLY A 320 8.27 16.43 7.29
C GLY A 320 8.25 17.80 6.64
N LEU A 321 9.16 18.06 5.68
CA LEU A 321 9.21 19.33 4.95
C LEU A 321 8.22 19.37 3.78
N GLY A 322 7.90 20.56 3.26
CA GLY A 322 7.03 20.75 2.09
C GLY A 322 5.53 20.68 2.40
N ARG A 323 5.13 20.55 3.65
CA ARG A 323 3.72 20.58 4.04
C ARG A 323 3.18 22.00 3.93
N GLN A 324 2.13 22.20 3.13
CA GLN A 324 1.37 23.45 3.20
C GLN A 324 0.61 23.48 4.53
N HIS A 325 0.89 24.48 5.39
CA HIS A 325 -0.08 24.85 6.42
C HIS A 325 -1.31 25.38 5.65
N ARG A 326 -2.39 24.62 5.67
CA ARG A 326 -3.71 25.17 5.36
C ARG A 326 -4.12 25.93 6.63
N ASP A 327 -4.11 27.27 6.52
CA ASP A 327 -4.85 28.14 7.44
C ASP A 327 -6.35 27.86 7.33
#